data_3e7751ec375af80615ed33c1194313e0
#
_entry.id   3e7751ec375af80615ed33c1194313e0
#
_cell.length_a   1.000
_cell.length_b   1.000
_cell.length_c   1.000
_cell.angle_alpha   90.00
_cell.angle_beta   90.00
_cell.angle_gamma   90.00
#
_symmetry.space_group_name_H-M   'P 1'
#
loop_
_entity.id
_entity.type
_entity.pdbx_description
1 polymer ?
#
loop_
_entity_poly.entity_id
_entity_poly.type
_entity_poly.pdbx_seq_one_letter_code
_entity_poly.pdbx_strand_id
1 'polypeptide(L)'
;MAIKVAVGMSGGVDSAVSALLLKEQGYEVYGIFMKNWDETDENGECTAAEDFDDVRSVCDCIGIPYYSVNFTEEYWQRVFTYFLEEYKSGRTPNPDVLCNREIKFAAFKDFALSTGADYMATGHYARLSSQGVHLLKGVDNNKDQSYFLCMLSKDQLQNAMFPVGALTKPEVRQLARKAGLPVSEKKDSTGICFIGERKFAQFIGQYIPSEPGPMVDIDTGMVLAQHEGLSRYTIGQRKGIGIGGMGSGEPCFVAEKDAKNNTLYICQEMCIRDSQCAV
;
A
#
# COMPACT_ATOMS: atom_id res chain seq x y z
N MET A 1 -18.10 -8.60 -29.84
CA MET A 1 -16.76 -8.96 -29.35
C MET A 1 -16.85 -9.16 -27.86
N ALA A 2 -16.11 -10.11 -27.29
CA ALA A 2 -16.06 -10.24 -25.83
C ALA A 2 -15.30 -9.03 -25.23
N ILE A 3 -15.77 -8.56 -24.08
CA ILE A 3 -15.12 -7.47 -23.34
C ILE A 3 -13.81 -8.00 -22.76
N LYS A 4 -12.69 -7.31 -22.99
CA LYS A 4 -11.36 -7.70 -22.53
C LYS A 4 -10.99 -7.00 -21.23
N VAL A 5 -10.52 -7.77 -20.24
CA VAL A 5 -10.14 -7.24 -18.93
C VAL A 5 -8.71 -7.66 -18.58
N ALA A 6 -7.85 -6.67 -18.36
CA ALA A 6 -6.52 -6.87 -17.81
C ALA A 6 -6.57 -6.85 -16.28
N VAL A 7 -6.18 -7.93 -15.62
CA VAL A 7 -6.16 -8.02 -14.15
C VAL A 7 -4.75 -7.83 -13.64
N GLY A 8 -4.55 -6.83 -12.78
CA GLY A 8 -3.31 -6.64 -12.04
C GLY A 8 -3.12 -7.75 -11.02
N MET A 9 -2.19 -8.66 -11.29
CA MET A 9 -1.90 -9.85 -10.49
C MET A 9 -0.73 -9.58 -9.55
N SER A 10 -0.94 -9.82 -8.26
CA SER A 10 0.07 -9.58 -7.21
C SER A 10 0.62 -10.87 -6.57
N GLY A 11 0.23 -12.04 -7.08
CA GLY A 11 0.52 -13.31 -6.40
C GLY A 11 -0.33 -13.57 -5.14
N GLY A 12 -1.25 -12.67 -4.79
CA GLY A 12 -2.15 -12.81 -3.65
C GLY A 12 -3.53 -13.34 -4.02
N VAL A 13 -4.26 -13.84 -3.01
CA VAL A 13 -5.60 -14.46 -3.19
C VAL A 13 -6.64 -13.49 -3.76
N ASP A 14 -6.56 -12.20 -3.45
CA ASP A 14 -7.57 -11.22 -3.85
C ASP A 14 -7.53 -10.94 -5.35
N SER A 15 -6.34 -10.78 -5.93
CA SER A 15 -6.15 -10.64 -7.37
C SER A 15 -6.49 -11.93 -8.12
N ALA A 16 -6.16 -13.08 -7.53
CA ALA A 16 -6.47 -14.39 -8.10
C ALA A 16 -8.00 -14.62 -8.20
N VAL A 17 -8.74 -14.34 -7.14
CA VAL A 17 -10.20 -14.44 -7.13
C VAL A 17 -10.85 -13.38 -8.03
N SER A 18 -10.25 -12.18 -8.13
CA SER A 18 -10.73 -11.17 -9.09
C SER A 18 -10.67 -11.67 -10.53
N ALA A 19 -9.57 -12.33 -10.92
CA ALA A 19 -9.42 -12.91 -12.24
C ALA A 19 -10.41 -14.06 -12.48
N LEU A 20 -10.58 -14.94 -11.50
CA LEU A 20 -11.53 -16.04 -11.55
C LEU A 20 -12.97 -15.54 -11.77
N LEU A 21 -13.43 -14.59 -10.95
CA LEU A 21 -14.78 -14.04 -11.03
C LEU A 21 -15.08 -13.40 -12.39
N LEU A 22 -14.13 -12.65 -12.93
CA LEU A 22 -14.28 -12.02 -14.25
C LEU A 22 -14.37 -13.07 -15.35
N LYS A 23 -13.55 -14.13 -15.29
CA LYS A 23 -13.64 -15.24 -16.24
C LYS A 23 -14.98 -15.98 -16.16
N GLU A 24 -15.45 -16.26 -14.94
CA GLU A 24 -16.77 -16.91 -14.74
C GLU A 24 -17.94 -16.04 -15.24
N GLN A 25 -17.77 -14.72 -15.23
CA GLN A 25 -18.73 -13.75 -15.80
C GLN A 25 -18.67 -13.66 -17.33
N GLY A 26 -17.75 -14.37 -17.99
CA GLY A 26 -17.65 -14.43 -19.44
C GLY A 26 -16.79 -13.33 -20.08
N TYR A 27 -15.99 -12.62 -19.30
CA TYR A 27 -14.98 -11.69 -19.83
C TYR A 27 -13.80 -12.44 -20.47
N GLU A 28 -13.18 -11.83 -21.46
CA GLU A 28 -11.86 -12.26 -21.96
C GLU A 28 -10.78 -11.68 -21.03
N VAL A 29 -10.27 -12.53 -20.12
CA VAL A 29 -9.39 -12.12 -19.03
C VAL A 29 -7.94 -12.51 -19.30
N TYR A 30 -7.00 -11.63 -18.98
CA TYR A 30 -5.58 -11.92 -18.88
C TYR A 30 -4.93 -11.26 -17.67
N GLY A 31 -3.95 -11.94 -17.10
CA GLY A 31 -3.21 -11.46 -15.94
C GLY A 31 -2.02 -10.61 -16.33
N ILE A 32 -1.74 -9.55 -15.57
CA ILE A 32 -0.50 -8.77 -15.71
C ILE A 32 0.17 -8.67 -14.34
N PHE A 33 1.37 -9.21 -14.24
CA PHE A 33 2.24 -9.03 -13.10
C PHE A 33 3.04 -7.73 -13.28
N MET A 34 3.04 -6.87 -12.26
CA MET A 34 3.79 -5.62 -12.24
C MET A 34 5.04 -5.77 -11.38
N LYS A 35 6.22 -5.71 -12.00
CA LYS A 35 7.49 -5.59 -11.27
C LYS A 35 7.74 -4.10 -11.00
N ASN A 36 7.62 -3.68 -9.73
CA ASN A 36 7.76 -2.27 -9.34
C ASN A 36 8.97 -2.01 -8.43
N TRP A 37 9.68 -3.05 -8.01
CA TRP A 37 10.86 -2.97 -7.16
C TRP A 37 11.89 -4.01 -7.56
N ASP A 38 13.18 -3.68 -7.49
CA ASP A 38 14.27 -4.51 -8.02
C ASP A 38 15.32 -4.90 -6.98
N GLU A 39 15.06 -4.64 -5.68
CA GLU A 39 15.98 -5.04 -4.64
C GLU A 39 15.66 -6.44 -4.10
N THR A 40 16.71 -7.17 -3.76
CA THR A 40 16.62 -8.40 -2.99
C THR A 40 16.38 -8.12 -1.50
N ASP A 41 15.78 -9.06 -0.79
CA ASP A 41 15.62 -9.01 0.67
C ASP A 41 16.97 -9.17 1.40
N GLU A 42 16.95 -9.20 2.76
CA GLU A 42 18.14 -9.39 3.60
C GLU A 42 18.82 -10.74 3.36
N ASN A 43 18.17 -11.73 2.73
CA ASN A 43 18.68 -13.05 2.41
C ASN A 43 19.19 -13.15 0.96
N GLY A 44 19.06 -12.08 0.18
CA GLY A 44 19.42 -12.06 -1.24
C GLY A 44 18.35 -12.65 -2.15
N GLU A 45 17.14 -12.90 -1.66
CA GLU A 45 16.01 -13.43 -2.44
C GLU A 45 15.17 -12.29 -3.01
N CYS A 46 14.73 -12.47 -4.25
CA CYS A 46 13.85 -11.53 -4.93
C CYS A 46 12.39 -11.95 -4.68
N THR A 47 11.70 -11.28 -3.76
CA THR A 47 10.28 -11.55 -3.47
C THR A 47 9.39 -11.44 -4.71
N ALA A 48 9.77 -10.61 -5.68
CA ALA A 48 9.07 -10.50 -6.95
C ALA A 48 9.11 -11.79 -7.79
N ALA A 49 10.12 -12.65 -7.62
CA ALA A 49 10.19 -13.92 -8.34
C ALA A 49 9.17 -14.93 -7.80
N GLU A 50 9.05 -15.04 -6.48
CA GLU A 50 8.04 -15.91 -5.83
C GLU A 50 6.61 -15.45 -6.18
N ASP A 51 6.35 -14.14 -6.08
CA ASP A 51 5.04 -13.59 -6.44
C ASP A 51 4.71 -13.82 -7.92
N PHE A 52 5.70 -13.77 -8.82
CA PHE A 52 5.50 -14.08 -10.24
C PHE A 52 5.20 -15.57 -10.46
N ASP A 53 5.86 -16.49 -9.75
CA ASP A 53 5.59 -17.93 -9.80
C ASP A 53 4.18 -18.25 -9.29
N ASP A 54 3.73 -17.56 -8.25
CA ASP A 54 2.34 -17.64 -7.79
C ASP A 54 1.35 -17.16 -8.85
N VAL A 55 1.63 -16.02 -9.49
CA VAL A 55 0.79 -15.50 -10.58
C VAL A 55 0.71 -16.50 -11.72
N ARG A 56 1.83 -17.09 -12.14
CA ARG A 56 1.86 -18.13 -13.17
C ARG A 56 0.97 -19.31 -12.78
N SER A 57 1.17 -19.84 -11.58
CA SER A 57 0.42 -21.01 -11.09
C SER A 57 -1.10 -20.75 -11.00
N VAL A 58 -1.48 -19.53 -10.59
CA VAL A 58 -2.88 -19.10 -10.56
C VAL A 58 -3.46 -18.97 -11.97
N CYS A 59 -2.75 -18.31 -12.88
CA CYS A 59 -3.21 -18.11 -14.25
C CYS A 59 -3.36 -19.45 -15.01
N ASP A 60 -2.43 -20.37 -14.81
CA ASP A 60 -2.49 -21.73 -15.37
C ASP A 60 -3.69 -22.51 -14.79
N CYS A 61 -3.94 -22.41 -13.47
CA CYS A 61 -5.08 -23.04 -12.82
C CYS A 61 -6.41 -22.48 -13.32
N ILE A 62 -6.53 -21.15 -13.49
CA ILE A 62 -7.73 -20.51 -14.02
C ILE A 62 -7.84 -20.73 -15.53
N GLY A 63 -6.74 -20.96 -16.25
CA GLY A 63 -6.66 -21.07 -17.71
C GLY A 63 -6.84 -19.71 -18.40
N ILE A 64 -6.05 -18.71 -17.99
CA ILE A 64 -5.96 -17.39 -18.61
C ILE A 64 -4.51 -17.08 -19.00
N PRO A 65 -4.27 -16.34 -20.09
CA PRO A 65 -2.92 -15.87 -20.41
C PRO A 65 -2.42 -14.85 -19.36
N TYR A 66 -1.09 -14.77 -19.22
CA TYR A 66 -0.47 -13.81 -18.31
C TYR A 66 0.78 -13.21 -18.92
N TYR A 67 1.10 -12.00 -18.47
CA TYR A 67 2.24 -11.20 -18.93
C TYR A 67 2.90 -10.55 -17.72
N SER A 68 4.13 -10.06 -17.89
CA SER A 68 4.80 -9.22 -16.90
C SER A 68 5.18 -7.89 -17.52
N VAL A 69 5.15 -6.84 -16.70
CA VAL A 69 5.58 -5.50 -17.07
C VAL A 69 6.49 -4.95 -15.98
N ASN A 70 7.51 -4.22 -16.38
CA ASN A 70 8.45 -3.59 -15.46
C ASN A 70 8.14 -2.09 -15.34
N PHE A 71 7.76 -1.67 -14.12
CA PHE A 71 7.52 -0.28 -13.74
C PHE A 71 8.49 0.20 -12.65
N THR A 72 9.65 -0.44 -12.50
CA THR A 72 10.63 -0.09 -11.46
C THR A 72 11.05 1.38 -11.55
N GLU A 73 11.29 1.88 -12.77
CA GLU A 73 11.68 3.27 -12.98
C GLU A 73 10.54 4.25 -12.64
N GLU A 74 9.32 3.97 -13.11
CA GLU A 74 8.14 4.78 -12.81
C GLU A 74 7.84 4.81 -11.31
N TYR A 75 7.97 3.65 -10.64
CA TYR A 75 7.77 3.57 -9.19
C TYR A 75 8.82 4.39 -8.45
N TRP A 76 10.08 4.26 -8.84
CA TRP A 76 11.18 5.02 -8.25
C TRP A 76 10.94 6.52 -8.38
N GLN A 77 10.68 7.00 -9.58
CA GLN A 77 10.54 8.42 -9.87
C GLN A 77 9.27 9.04 -9.29
N ARG A 78 8.11 8.36 -9.40
CA ARG A 78 6.80 8.94 -9.09
C ARG A 78 6.32 8.64 -7.68
N VAL A 79 6.82 7.57 -7.05
CA VAL A 79 6.39 7.14 -5.71
C VAL A 79 7.52 7.27 -4.70
N PHE A 80 8.65 6.60 -4.95
CA PHE A 80 9.69 6.45 -3.95
C PHE A 80 10.48 7.74 -3.72
N THR A 81 10.80 8.50 -4.77
CA THR A 81 11.46 9.80 -4.65
C THR A 81 10.62 10.77 -3.80
N TYR A 82 9.33 10.89 -4.09
CA TYR A 82 8.40 11.70 -3.30
C TYR A 82 8.32 11.23 -1.84
N PHE A 83 8.26 9.92 -1.63
CA PHE A 83 8.27 9.30 -0.31
C PHE A 83 9.51 9.72 0.50
N LEU A 84 10.69 9.71 -0.09
CA LEU A 84 11.92 10.14 0.56
C LEU A 84 11.92 11.64 0.88
N GLU A 85 11.42 12.48 -0.02
CA GLU A 85 11.33 13.94 0.17
C GLU A 85 10.39 14.31 1.32
N GLU A 86 9.26 13.62 1.44
CA GLU A 86 8.32 13.81 2.54
C GLU A 86 8.94 13.44 3.89
N TYR A 87 9.66 12.30 3.95
CA TYR A 87 10.37 11.93 5.17
C TYR A 87 11.49 12.92 5.54
N LYS A 88 12.26 13.41 4.58
CA LYS A 88 13.27 14.48 4.81
C LYS A 88 12.63 15.75 5.34
N SER A 89 11.41 16.05 4.93
CA SER A 89 10.63 17.20 5.40
C SER A 89 9.94 16.96 6.76
N GLY A 90 10.18 15.82 7.41
CA GLY A 90 9.57 15.47 8.70
C GLY A 90 8.14 14.94 8.60
N ARG A 91 7.56 14.82 7.40
CA ARG A 91 6.21 14.28 7.21
C ARG A 91 6.25 12.75 7.10
N THR A 92 5.11 12.11 7.27
CA THR A 92 4.95 10.65 7.11
C THR A 92 4.04 10.38 5.91
N PRO A 93 4.59 10.13 4.72
CA PRO A 93 3.80 9.86 3.52
C PRO A 93 3.18 8.48 3.54
N ASN A 94 2.12 8.28 2.75
CA ASN A 94 1.57 6.97 2.48
C ASN A 94 1.93 6.53 1.03
N PRO A 95 2.95 5.68 0.87
CA PRO A 95 3.41 5.26 -0.46
C PRO A 95 2.37 4.39 -1.19
N ASP A 96 1.47 3.69 -0.46
CA ASP A 96 0.45 2.85 -1.07
C ASP A 96 -0.61 3.68 -1.80
N VAL A 97 -0.99 4.84 -1.23
CA VAL A 97 -1.90 5.80 -1.89
C VAL A 97 -1.26 6.33 -3.18
N LEU A 98 0.03 6.68 -3.13
CA LEU A 98 0.76 7.14 -4.30
C LEU A 98 0.94 6.05 -5.34
N CYS A 99 1.29 4.83 -4.91
CA CYS A 99 1.40 3.68 -5.81
C CYS A 99 0.09 3.42 -6.55
N ASN A 100 -1.04 3.50 -5.85
CA ASN A 100 -2.33 3.39 -6.53
C ASN A 100 -2.52 4.48 -7.56
N ARG A 101 -2.27 5.76 -7.22
CA ARG A 101 -2.47 6.90 -8.13
C ARG A 101 -1.53 6.87 -9.33
N GLU A 102 -0.23 6.63 -9.11
CA GLU A 102 0.81 6.83 -10.13
C GLU A 102 1.13 5.56 -10.92
N ILE A 103 1.02 4.39 -10.28
CA ILE A 103 1.38 3.12 -10.92
C ILE A 103 0.14 2.34 -11.32
N LYS A 104 -0.71 1.90 -10.37
CA LYS A 104 -1.82 1.00 -10.69
C LYS A 104 -2.90 1.63 -11.55
N PHE A 105 -3.31 2.86 -11.23
CA PHE A 105 -4.38 3.57 -11.94
C PHE A 105 -3.87 4.65 -12.90
N ALA A 106 -2.56 4.67 -13.19
CA ALA A 106 -1.96 5.45 -14.26
C ALA A 106 -1.13 4.52 -15.16
N ALA A 107 0.14 4.28 -14.88
CA ALA A 107 1.04 3.52 -15.75
C ALA A 107 0.47 2.14 -16.15
N PHE A 108 -0.04 1.36 -15.18
CA PHE A 108 -0.63 0.04 -15.47
C PHE A 108 -1.95 0.17 -16.24
N LYS A 109 -2.83 1.12 -15.88
CA LYS A 109 -4.06 1.36 -16.64
C LYS A 109 -3.75 1.69 -18.10
N ASP A 110 -2.84 2.63 -18.34
CA ASP A 110 -2.47 3.06 -19.70
C ASP A 110 -1.87 1.89 -20.46
N PHE A 111 -1.00 1.10 -19.85
CA PHE A 111 -0.46 -0.11 -20.44
C PHE A 111 -1.56 -1.12 -20.82
N ALA A 112 -2.47 -1.42 -19.87
CA ALA A 112 -3.56 -2.35 -20.11
C ALA A 112 -4.46 -1.93 -21.27
N LEU A 113 -4.85 -0.65 -21.32
CA LEU A 113 -5.65 -0.12 -22.42
C LEU A 113 -4.89 -0.12 -23.76
N SER A 114 -3.58 0.17 -23.75
CA SER A 114 -2.74 0.12 -24.94
C SER A 114 -2.59 -1.29 -25.53
N THR A 115 -2.70 -2.33 -24.69
CA THR A 115 -2.68 -3.74 -25.12
C THR A 115 -4.05 -4.24 -25.59
N GLY A 116 -5.05 -3.36 -25.61
CA GLY A 116 -6.39 -3.64 -26.13
C GLY A 116 -7.39 -4.14 -25.11
N ALA A 117 -7.15 -3.93 -23.80
CA ALA A 117 -8.17 -4.13 -22.79
C ALA A 117 -9.23 -3.01 -22.83
N ASP A 118 -10.48 -3.38 -22.61
CA ASP A 118 -11.56 -2.42 -22.40
C ASP A 118 -11.59 -1.90 -20.94
N TYR A 119 -11.15 -2.76 -20.00
CA TYR A 119 -11.09 -2.49 -18.56
C TYR A 119 -9.81 -3.03 -17.94
N MET A 120 -9.39 -2.38 -16.86
CA MET A 120 -8.41 -2.93 -15.92
C MET A 120 -9.10 -3.34 -14.64
N ALA A 121 -8.61 -4.38 -13.97
CA ALA A 121 -9.14 -4.84 -12.70
C ALA A 121 -8.05 -5.04 -11.66
N THR A 122 -8.41 -4.85 -10.39
CA THR A 122 -7.52 -5.09 -9.25
C THR A 122 -8.26 -5.81 -8.12
N GLY A 123 -7.50 -6.44 -7.23
CA GLY A 123 -8.01 -7.12 -6.03
C GLY A 123 -8.38 -6.20 -4.86
N HIS A 124 -8.66 -4.91 -5.08
CA HIS A 124 -9.02 -4.00 -3.98
C HIS A 124 -10.44 -4.24 -3.48
N TYR A 125 -10.60 -4.20 -2.15
CA TYR A 125 -11.91 -4.17 -1.48
C TYR A 125 -12.48 -2.75 -1.53
N ALA A 126 -12.96 -2.37 -2.70
CA ALA A 126 -13.65 -1.12 -2.98
C ALA A 126 -14.73 -1.40 -4.01
N ARG A 127 -15.65 -0.45 -4.22
CA ARG A 127 -16.70 -0.58 -5.23
C ARG A 127 -16.84 0.72 -6.01
N LEU A 128 -17.41 0.63 -7.20
CA LEU A 128 -17.82 1.79 -7.98
C LEU A 128 -19.36 1.88 -8.01
N SER A 129 -19.88 3.10 -8.07
CA SER A 129 -21.31 3.31 -8.34
C SER A 129 -21.69 2.74 -9.71
N SER A 130 -22.98 2.48 -9.93
CA SER A 130 -23.50 1.93 -11.19
C SER A 130 -23.14 2.77 -12.42
N GLN A 131 -22.82 4.04 -12.24
CA GLN A 131 -22.35 4.94 -13.29
C GLN A 131 -20.83 5.01 -13.39
N GLY A 132 -20.09 4.24 -12.58
CA GLY A 132 -18.63 4.21 -12.56
C GLY A 132 -17.93 5.50 -12.09
N VAL A 133 -18.70 6.45 -11.53
CA VAL A 133 -18.20 7.81 -11.25
C VAL A 133 -17.78 8.02 -9.80
N HIS A 134 -18.33 7.23 -8.87
CA HIS A 134 -18.08 7.38 -7.44
C HIS A 134 -17.44 6.13 -6.87
N LEU A 135 -16.35 6.34 -6.13
CA LEU A 135 -15.72 5.31 -5.32
C LEU A 135 -16.57 5.07 -4.07
N LEU A 136 -16.88 3.80 -3.81
CA LEU A 136 -17.66 3.36 -2.65
C LEU A 136 -16.80 2.42 -1.81
N LYS A 137 -17.07 2.39 -0.50
CA LYS A 137 -16.45 1.43 0.41
C LYS A 137 -16.73 -0.01 -0.01
N GLY A 138 -15.78 -0.91 0.25
CA GLY A 138 -15.98 -2.35 0.19
C GLY A 138 -17.10 -2.79 1.16
N VAL A 139 -17.67 -3.96 0.92
CA VAL A 139 -18.69 -4.54 1.83
C VAL A 139 -18.06 -5.00 3.14
N ASP A 140 -16.83 -5.51 3.08
CA ASP A 140 -16.09 -5.94 4.27
C ASP A 140 -15.49 -4.74 5.00
N ASN A 141 -16.10 -4.34 6.12
CA ASN A 141 -15.63 -3.23 6.93
C ASN A 141 -14.22 -3.46 7.54
N ASN A 142 -13.77 -4.73 7.67
CA ASN A 142 -12.45 -5.04 8.20
C ASN A 142 -11.36 -5.01 7.11
N LYS A 143 -11.76 -5.02 5.83
CA LYS A 143 -10.88 -5.08 4.66
C LYS A 143 -11.09 -3.92 3.68
N ASP A 144 -12.02 -3.00 3.96
CA ASP A 144 -12.23 -1.84 3.10
C ASP A 144 -10.91 -1.13 2.79
N GLN A 145 -10.63 -0.95 1.50
CA GLN A 145 -9.40 -0.35 0.98
C GLN A 145 -9.68 0.94 0.20
N SER A 146 -10.91 1.46 0.29
CA SER A 146 -11.28 2.68 -0.42
C SER A 146 -10.42 3.88 -0.01
N TYR A 147 -9.91 3.91 1.22
CA TYR A 147 -9.02 4.98 1.69
C TYR A 147 -7.66 5.00 0.98
N PHE A 148 -7.16 3.87 0.49
CA PHE A 148 -5.95 3.83 -0.34
C PHE A 148 -6.17 4.38 -1.76
N LEU A 149 -7.42 4.56 -2.16
CA LEU A 149 -7.84 5.04 -3.47
C LEU A 149 -8.35 6.49 -3.44
N CYS A 150 -8.19 7.20 -2.30
CA CYS A 150 -8.74 8.54 -2.07
C CYS A 150 -8.16 9.62 -3.00
N MET A 151 -6.98 9.40 -3.58
CA MET A 151 -6.34 10.34 -4.50
C MET A 151 -6.64 10.05 -5.98
N LEU A 152 -7.47 9.06 -6.29
CA LEU A 152 -7.82 8.75 -7.67
C LEU A 152 -8.80 9.77 -8.25
N SER A 153 -8.52 10.24 -9.45
CA SER A 153 -9.43 11.05 -10.24
C SER A 153 -10.56 10.21 -10.84
N LYS A 154 -11.62 10.87 -11.32
CA LYS A 154 -12.69 10.18 -12.05
C LYS A 154 -12.18 9.48 -13.30
N ASP A 155 -11.25 10.10 -14.02
CA ASP A 155 -10.66 9.54 -15.24
C ASP A 155 -9.85 8.27 -14.93
N GLN A 156 -9.18 8.22 -13.78
CA GLN A 156 -8.47 7.03 -13.32
C GLN A 156 -9.42 5.89 -12.94
N LEU A 157 -10.58 6.21 -12.37
CA LEU A 157 -11.62 5.23 -12.03
C LEU A 157 -12.40 4.74 -13.25
N GLN A 158 -12.45 5.54 -14.33
CA GLN A 158 -13.03 5.11 -15.58
C GLN A 158 -12.29 3.89 -16.12
N ASN A 159 -13.00 2.86 -16.55
CA ASN A 159 -12.45 1.58 -16.98
C ASN A 159 -11.78 0.75 -15.86
N ALA A 160 -11.96 1.09 -14.59
CA ALA A 160 -11.51 0.29 -13.46
C ALA A 160 -12.61 -0.67 -12.97
N MET A 161 -12.21 -1.86 -12.51
CA MET A 161 -13.08 -2.85 -11.90
C MET A 161 -12.50 -3.36 -10.58
N PHE A 162 -13.38 -3.60 -9.60
CA PHE A 162 -13.04 -4.16 -8.28
C PHE A 162 -13.89 -5.39 -7.99
N PRO A 163 -13.57 -6.55 -8.59
CA PRO A 163 -14.45 -7.72 -8.55
C PRO A 163 -14.74 -8.24 -7.14
N VAL A 164 -13.77 -8.13 -6.21
CA VAL A 164 -13.92 -8.61 -4.82
C VAL A 164 -14.53 -7.57 -3.88
N GLY A 165 -14.79 -6.36 -4.34
CA GLY A 165 -15.30 -5.27 -3.50
C GLY A 165 -16.69 -5.51 -2.90
N ALA A 166 -17.49 -6.37 -3.50
CA ALA A 166 -18.81 -6.78 -3.02
C ALA A 166 -18.77 -8.05 -2.14
N LEU A 167 -17.59 -8.56 -1.81
CA LEU A 167 -17.37 -9.78 -1.03
C LEU A 167 -16.61 -9.46 0.26
N THR A 168 -16.81 -10.32 1.26
CA THR A 168 -15.98 -10.35 2.46
C THR A 168 -14.73 -11.20 2.24
N LYS A 169 -13.67 -10.97 3.01
CA LYS A 169 -12.43 -11.76 2.91
C LYS A 169 -12.65 -13.27 3.11
N PRO A 170 -13.47 -13.72 4.08
CA PRO A 170 -13.82 -15.14 4.19
C PRO A 170 -14.46 -15.72 2.92
N GLU A 171 -15.37 -14.99 2.27
CA GLU A 171 -15.98 -15.42 1.01
C GLU A 171 -14.96 -15.52 -0.12
N VAL A 172 -14.04 -14.54 -0.24
CA VAL A 172 -12.94 -14.58 -1.22
C VAL A 172 -12.07 -15.82 -1.00
N ARG A 173 -11.68 -16.11 0.25
CA ARG A 173 -10.91 -17.34 0.55
C ARG A 173 -11.69 -18.62 0.28
N GLN A 174 -13.00 -18.62 0.54
CA GLN A 174 -13.85 -19.77 0.22
C GLN A 174 -13.92 -20.03 -1.29
N LEU A 175 -14.07 -18.98 -2.10
CA LEU A 175 -14.04 -19.07 -3.57
C LEU A 175 -12.68 -19.60 -4.07
N ALA A 176 -11.57 -19.09 -3.52
CA ALA A 176 -10.23 -19.56 -3.86
C ALA A 176 -10.05 -21.07 -3.58
N ARG A 177 -10.48 -21.53 -2.40
CA ARG A 177 -10.44 -22.97 -2.03
C ARG A 177 -11.30 -23.81 -2.94
N LYS A 178 -12.54 -23.37 -3.20
CA LYS A 178 -13.48 -24.09 -4.07
C LYS A 178 -12.95 -24.26 -5.50
N ALA A 179 -12.25 -23.24 -6.00
CA ALA A 179 -11.62 -23.27 -7.32
C ALA A 179 -10.25 -23.95 -7.33
N GLY A 180 -9.73 -24.41 -6.18
CA GLY A 180 -8.42 -25.06 -6.08
C GLY A 180 -7.25 -24.11 -6.36
N LEU A 181 -7.40 -22.79 -6.12
CA LEU A 181 -6.34 -21.83 -6.37
C LEU A 181 -5.13 -22.07 -5.45
N PRO A 182 -3.90 -22.13 -5.98
CA PRO A 182 -2.69 -22.42 -5.20
C PRO A 182 -2.47 -21.46 -4.03
N VAL A 183 -2.89 -20.19 -4.18
CA VAL A 183 -2.72 -19.11 -3.21
C VAL A 183 -3.83 -18.99 -2.17
N SER A 184 -4.78 -19.98 -2.11
CA SER A 184 -5.95 -19.92 -1.22
C SER A 184 -5.60 -19.73 0.25
N GLU A 185 -4.48 -20.30 0.72
CA GLU A 185 -3.98 -20.23 2.09
C GLU A 185 -2.85 -19.20 2.28
N LYS A 186 -2.41 -18.54 1.20
CA LYS A 186 -1.35 -17.53 1.29
C LYS A 186 -1.80 -16.41 2.23
N LYS A 187 -0.90 -16.01 3.14
CA LYS A 187 -1.15 -14.87 4.05
C LYS A 187 -1.32 -13.59 3.24
N ASP A 188 -2.10 -12.66 3.78
CA ASP A 188 -2.21 -11.32 3.19
C ASP A 188 -0.85 -10.64 3.28
N SER A 189 -0.47 -9.94 2.21
CA SER A 189 0.75 -9.12 2.23
C SER A 189 0.58 -8.00 3.25
N THR A 190 1.60 -7.84 4.10
CA THR A 190 1.73 -6.75 5.06
C THR A 190 2.99 -5.96 4.70
N GLY A 191 3.05 -4.67 5.09
CA GLY A 191 4.15 -3.78 4.71
C GLY A 191 3.82 -2.85 3.55
N ILE A 192 4.83 -2.14 3.07
CA ILE A 192 4.70 -1.19 1.95
C ILE A 192 4.57 -1.97 0.64
N CYS A 193 3.61 -1.59 -0.20
CA CYS A 193 3.36 -2.20 -1.51
C CYS A 193 4.66 -2.34 -2.32
N PHE A 194 4.94 -3.55 -2.79
CA PHE A 194 6.13 -3.95 -3.58
C PHE A 194 7.48 -3.93 -2.86
N ILE A 195 7.60 -3.29 -1.69
CA ILE A 195 8.82 -3.30 -0.87
C ILE A 195 8.80 -4.45 0.12
N GLY A 196 7.61 -4.88 0.54
CA GLY A 196 7.39 -6.02 1.44
C GLY A 196 7.61 -5.71 2.92
N GLU A 197 7.70 -6.78 3.71
CA GLU A 197 7.95 -6.71 5.15
C GLU A 197 9.44 -6.49 5.41
N ARG A 198 9.82 -5.25 5.65
CA ARG A 198 11.20 -4.89 6.07
C ARG A 198 11.13 -4.15 7.40
N LYS A 199 12.20 -4.22 8.17
CA LYS A 199 12.36 -3.33 9.33
C LYS A 199 12.47 -1.90 8.81
N PHE A 200 11.38 -1.19 8.85
CA PHE A 200 11.20 0.13 8.22
C PHE A 200 12.36 1.09 8.53
N ALA A 201 12.79 1.15 9.79
CA ALA A 201 13.89 2.02 10.20
C ALA A 201 15.23 1.69 9.52
N GLN A 202 15.51 0.39 9.29
CA GLN A 202 16.71 -0.05 8.57
C GLN A 202 16.62 0.29 7.08
N PHE A 203 15.46 0.04 6.49
CA PHE A 203 15.21 0.34 5.09
C PHE A 203 15.37 1.83 4.79
N ILE A 204 14.68 2.69 5.54
CA ILE A 204 14.78 4.15 5.36
C ILE A 204 16.18 4.67 5.66
N GLY A 205 16.88 4.09 6.63
CA GLY A 205 18.26 4.48 6.98
C GLY A 205 19.28 4.32 5.85
N GLN A 206 18.98 3.53 4.81
CA GLN A 206 19.83 3.39 3.63
C GLN A 206 19.74 4.65 2.72
N TYR A 207 18.62 5.36 2.75
CA TYR A 207 18.34 6.50 1.88
C TYR A 207 18.36 7.85 2.61
N ILE A 208 18.03 7.85 3.90
CA ILE A 208 17.99 9.05 4.74
C ILE A 208 18.94 8.86 5.91
N PRO A 209 20.03 9.63 5.98
CA PRO A 209 20.94 9.60 7.12
C PRO A 209 20.18 9.83 8.43
N SER A 210 20.53 9.05 9.44
CA SER A 210 19.93 9.15 10.77
C SER A 210 20.74 10.17 11.58
N GLU A 211 20.17 11.33 11.84
CA GLU A 211 20.80 12.38 12.65
C GLU A 211 20.12 12.40 14.03
N PRO A 212 20.83 11.99 15.10
CA PRO A 212 20.31 12.11 16.45
C PRO A 212 20.04 13.55 16.85
N GLY A 213 18.98 13.76 17.64
CA GLY A 213 18.61 15.07 18.13
C GLY A 213 17.80 15.02 19.42
N PRO A 214 17.46 16.16 20.04
CA PRO A 214 16.74 16.18 21.30
C PRO A 214 15.27 15.77 21.15
N MET A 215 14.79 15.01 22.14
CA MET A 215 13.38 14.83 22.45
C MET A 215 12.99 15.82 23.55
N VAL A 216 12.06 16.71 23.25
CA VAL A 216 11.69 17.82 24.12
C VAL A 216 10.23 17.67 24.53
N ASP A 217 9.95 17.81 25.82
CA ASP A 217 8.57 17.95 26.30
C ASP A 217 7.99 19.27 25.81
N ILE A 218 6.89 19.20 25.09
CA ILE A 218 6.33 20.35 24.37
C ILE A 218 5.72 21.39 25.34
N ASP A 219 5.30 20.98 26.52
CA ASP A 219 4.63 21.85 27.49
C ASP A 219 5.64 22.53 28.43
N THR A 220 6.72 21.83 28.78
CA THR A 220 7.75 22.36 29.71
C THR A 220 9.01 22.85 29.03
N GLY A 221 9.26 22.47 27.78
CA GLY A 221 10.51 22.74 27.07
C GLY A 221 11.71 21.94 27.57
N MET A 222 11.51 20.98 28.47
CA MET A 222 12.61 20.16 29.01
C MET A 222 13.06 19.09 28.00
N VAL A 223 14.36 18.90 27.88
CA VAL A 223 14.93 17.79 27.10
C VAL A 223 14.78 16.51 27.90
N LEU A 224 14.03 15.56 27.36
CA LEU A 224 13.73 14.27 27.97
C LEU A 224 14.76 13.19 27.60
N ALA A 225 15.17 13.15 26.33
CA ALA A 225 16.05 12.12 25.77
C ALA A 225 16.65 12.60 24.44
N GLN A 226 17.33 11.69 23.72
CA GLN A 226 17.72 11.87 22.32
C GLN A 226 17.01 10.86 21.42
N HIS A 227 16.55 11.32 20.25
CA HIS A 227 16.03 10.44 19.22
C HIS A 227 17.13 10.00 18.26
N GLU A 228 16.90 8.92 17.56
CA GLU A 228 17.86 8.34 16.60
C GLU A 228 17.68 8.87 15.16
N GLY A 229 16.88 9.91 14.96
CA GLY A 229 16.55 10.51 13.66
C GLY A 229 15.05 10.70 13.48
N LEU A 230 14.60 11.87 13.06
CA LEU A 230 13.18 12.26 12.93
C LEU A 230 12.39 11.35 11.97
N SER A 231 13.05 10.79 10.96
CA SER A 231 12.42 9.87 9.98
C SER A 231 11.89 8.57 10.60
N ARG A 232 12.37 8.18 11.78
CA ARG A 232 11.95 6.97 12.48
C ARG A 232 10.65 7.13 13.27
N TYR A 233 10.16 8.37 13.40
CA TYR A 233 9.01 8.69 14.23
C TYR A 233 7.86 9.22 13.41
N THR A 234 6.65 8.96 13.88
CA THR A 234 5.40 9.44 13.28
C THR A 234 4.62 10.23 14.32
N ILE A 235 4.01 11.36 13.94
CA ILE A 235 3.12 12.11 14.83
C ILE A 235 2.00 11.17 15.30
N GLY A 236 1.71 11.19 16.60
CA GLY A 236 0.78 10.27 17.24
C GLY A 236 1.40 8.95 17.70
N GLN A 237 2.64 8.65 17.35
CA GLN A 237 3.32 7.42 17.77
C GLN A 237 3.42 7.37 19.29
N ARG A 238 3.03 6.22 19.87
CA ARG A 238 3.13 5.92 21.31
C ARG A 238 4.21 4.87 21.59
N LYS A 239 4.28 3.82 20.78
CA LYS A 239 5.21 2.69 20.98
C LYS A 239 6.53 2.95 20.32
N GLY A 240 7.64 2.50 20.96
CA GLY A 240 8.97 2.56 20.36
C GLY A 240 9.63 3.96 20.41
N ILE A 241 9.11 4.88 21.22
CA ILE A 241 9.73 6.22 21.40
C ILE A 241 10.99 6.15 22.28
N GLY A 242 11.13 5.11 23.11
CA GLY A 242 12.29 4.95 24.00
C GLY A 242 12.24 5.71 25.32
N ILE A 243 11.18 6.47 25.58
CA ILE A 243 10.91 7.21 26.82
C ILE A 243 9.68 6.63 27.52
N GLY A 244 9.81 5.47 28.13
CA GLY A 244 8.77 4.86 28.96
C GLY A 244 8.96 5.17 30.43
N GLY A 245 7.86 5.57 31.12
CA GLY A 245 7.85 5.71 32.59
C GLY A 245 8.54 6.95 33.15
N MET A 246 8.78 7.97 32.33
CA MET A 246 9.29 9.27 32.81
C MET A 246 8.15 10.15 33.35
N GLY A 247 8.39 10.88 34.40
CA GLY A 247 7.41 11.82 34.99
C GLY A 247 6.26 11.13 35.72
N SER A 248 5.02 11.42 35.35
CA SER A 248 3.79 10.91 35.99
C SER A 248 3.51 9.41 35.75
N GLY A 249 4.29 8.71 34.89
CA GLY A 249 3.99 7.35 34.45
C GLY A 249 2.95 7.28 33.32
N GLU A 250 2.42 8.39 32.89
CA GLU A 250 1.48 8.52 31.78
C GLU A 250 2.15 8.18 30.43
N PRO A 251 1.39 7.67 29.45
CA PRO A 251 1.94 7.38 28.14
C PRO A 251 2.38 8.65 27.41
N CYS A 252 3.55 8.57 26.77
CA CYS A 252 4.08 9.64 25.93
C CYS A 252 3.75 9.41 24.46
N PHE A 253 3.54 10.49 23.73
CA PHE A 253 3.23 10.51 22.28
C PHE A 253 4.11 11.50 21.57
N VAL A 254 4.42 11.23 20.30
CA VAL A 254 5.05 12.20 19.41
C VAL A 254 4.02 13.28 19.06
N ALA A 255 4.26 14.52 19.49
CA ALA A 255 3.38 15.65 19.25
C ALA A 255 3.72 16.38 17.95
N GLU A 256 5.02 16.61 17.68
CA GLU A 256 5.49 17.38 16.55
C GLU A 256 6.91 16.99 16.15
N LYS A 257 7.27 17.23 14.89
CA LYS A 257 8.63 17.07 14.36
C LYS A 257 9.12 18.38 13.78
N ASP A 258 10.16 18.96 14.36
CA ASP A 258 10.83 20.14 13.81
C ASP A 258 12.08 19.72 13.03
N ALA A 259 11.91 19.59 11.72
CA ALA A 259 12.99 19.18 10.83
C ALA A 259 14.12 20.26 10.72
N LYS A 260 13.83 21.54 11.01
CA LYS A 260 14.83 22.62 10.93
C LYS A 260 15.80 22.56 12.09
N ASN A 261 15.29 22.28 13.29
CA ASN A 261 16.08 22.22 14.52
C ASN A 261 16.41 20.78 14.92
N ASN A 262 16.07 19.79 14.10
CA ASN A 262 16.22 18.36 14.36
C ASN A 262 15.67 17.95 15.73
N THR A 263 14.48 18.45 16.09
CA THR A 263 13.86 18.26 17.42
C THR A 263 12.57 17.46 17.31
N LEU A 264 12.40 16.47 18.21
CA LEU A 264 11.19 15.70 18.37
C LEU A 264 10.44 16.17 19.60
N TYR A 265 9.25 16.72 19.43
CA TYR A 265 8.41 17.15 20.54
C TYR A 265 7.52 16.01 21.02
N ILE A 266 7.46 15.84 22.33
CA ILE A 266 6.73 14.79 23.02
C ILE A 266 5.69 15.41 23.94
N CYS A 267 4.52 14.79 24.05
CA CYS A 267 3.46 15.17 25.00
C CYS A 267 2.86 13.96 25.69
N GLN A 268 2.20 14.18 26.84
CA GLN A 268 1.44 13.14 27.55
C GLN A 268 -0.04 13.12 27.17
N GLU A 269 -0.60 14.26 26.74
CA GLU A 269 -2.00 14.36 26.30
C GLU A 269 -2.08 14.66 24.79
N MET A 270 -2.51 13.68 24.00
CA MET A 270 -2.61 13.80 22.54
C MET A 270 -3.95 14.32 22.02
N CYS A 271 -5.02 14.23 22.79
CA CYS A 271 -6.39 14.36 22.29
C CYS A 271 -6.81 15.70 21.68
N ILE A 272 -5.99 16.75 21.77
CA ILE A 272 -6.42 18.11 21.36
C ILE A 272 -5.71 18.60 20.09
N ARG A 273 -4.55 18.05 19.72
CA ARG A 273 -3.74 18.61 18.62
C ARG A 273 -4.04 18.01 17.25
N ASP A 274 -4.50 16.75 17.19
CA ASP A 274 -4.89 16.11 15.94
C ASP A 274 -6.14 16.74 15.29
N SER A 275 -7.02 17.31 16.10
CA SER A 275 -8.24 17.96 15.61
C SER A 275 -8.02 19.34 14.96
N GLN A 276 -6.86 19.95 15.14
CA GLN A 276 -6.52 21.27 14.55
C GLN A 276 -5.80 21.14 13.20
N CYS A 277 -5.31 19.95 12.82
CA CYS A 277 -4.67 19.69 11.53
C CYS A 277 -5.62 19.17 10.46
N ALA A 278 -6.91 19.04 10.74
CA ALA A 278 -7.94 18.54 9.82
C ALA A 278 -8.83 19.67 9.28
N VAL A 279 -8.21 20.76 8.78
CA VAL A 279 -8.94 21.79 7.99
C VAL A 279 -8.21 22.00 6.67
#